data_ab219f6ca8a913dc98bbd17303ed9fec
#
_entry.id   ab219f6ca8a913dc98bbd17303ed9fec
#
_cell.length_a   1.000
_cell.length_b   1.000
_cell.length_c   1.000
_cell.angle_alpha   90.00
_cell.angle_beta   90.00
_cell.angle_gamma   90.00
#
_symmetry.space_group_name_H-M   'P 1'
#
loop_
_entity.id
_entity.type
_entity.pdbx_description
1 polymer ?
#
loop_
_entity_poly.entity_id
_entity_poly.type
_entity_poly.pdbx_seq_one_letter_code
_entity_poly.pdbx_strand_id
1 'polypeptide(L)'
;NPDFQFEKYFPAIIEEARLLGREVTITKKDKRNFGRVESAFLKDTTDVYNLSFQTERSLRIKIEVDTNPPLSFATEQRLMVQPYSFMVQCMTLPCLFAGKMHALVYRQWKNRVKGRDWYDFEWYVRWNHPLNWAHLHERIVEFSGKECTKNEFIGLLNERLATTDINQVKTDVLPFVHHPRELDIWSNDYFLQLAQRIRWE
;
A
#
# COMPACT_ATOMS: atom_id res chain seq x y z
N ASN A 1 -13.94 -3.98 -12.70
CA ASN A 1 -15.28 -3.78 -13.26
C ASN A 1 -15.35 -2.39 -13.89
N PRO A 2 -15.47 -2.28 -15.24
CA PRO A 2 -15.53 -1.01 -15.95
C PRO A 2 -16.75 -0.15 -15.56
N ASP A 3 -17.80 -0.79 -15.03
CA ASP A 3 -19.04 -0.13 -14.59
C ASP A 3 -19.00 0.30 -13.13
N PHE A 4 -17.84 0.17 -12.46
CA PHE A 4 -17.70 0.61 -11.08
C PHE A 4 -17.85 2.13 -10.98
N GLN A 5 -18.77 2.56 -10.13
CA GLN A 5 -19.02 3.96 -9.84
C GLN A 5 -18.82 4.20 -8.35
N PHE A 6 -17.71 4.81 -8.00
CA PHE A 6 -17.34 5.03 -6.60
C PHE A 6 -18.35 5.91 -5.87
N GLU A 7 -18.94 6.86 -6.57
CA GLU A 7 -19.90 7.82 -6.04
C GLU A 7 -21.15 7.16 -5.46
N LYS A 8 -21.53 5.98 -5.92
CA LYS A 8 -22.65 5.21 -5.38
C LYS A 8 -22.50 4.87 -3.90
N TYR A 9 -21.25 4.83 -3.41
CA TYR A 9 -20.93 4.49 -2.02
C TYR A 9 -20.84 5.71 -1.10
N PHE A 10 -20.74 6.93 -1.65
CA PHE A 10 -20.55 8.14 -0.85
C PHE A 10 -21.70 8.39 0.15
N PRO A 11 -22.99 8.25 -0.22
CA PRO A 11 -24.08 8.44 0.73
C PRO A 11 -23.99 7.49 1.93
N ALA A 12 -23.67 6.21 1.69
CA ALA A 12 -23.54 5.22 2.74
C ALA A 12 -22.34 5.53 3.67
N ILE A 13 -21.20 5.93 3.11
CA ILE A 13 -20.01 6.31 3.91
C ILE A 13 -20.29 7.54 4.78
N ILE A 14 -20.99 8.54 4.23
CA ILE A 14 -21.37 9.76 4.98
C ILE A 14 -22.34 9.41 6.12
N GLU A 15 -23.33 8.58 5.84
CA GLU A 15 -24.31 8.18 6.86
C GLU A 15 -23.68 7.36 7.98
N GLU A 16 -22.81 6.40 7.67
CA GLU A 16 -22.07 5.64 8.69
C GLU A 16 -21.18 6.55 9.55
N ALA A 17 -20.51 7.52 8.93
CA ALA A 17 -19.72 8.50 9.68
C ALA A 17 -20.62 9.34 10.61
N ARG A 18 -21.81 9.76 10.14
CA ARG A 18 -22.79 10.51 10.94
C ARG A 18 -23.28 9.71 12.14
N LEU A 19 -23.54 8.41 11.97
CA LEU A 19 -23.93 7.51 13.06
C LEU A 19 -22.83 7.36 14.13
N LEU A 20 -21.56 7.54 13.73
CA LEU A 20 -20.41 7.59 14.62
C LEU A 20 -20.12 8.99 15.21
N GLY A 21 -21.06 9.94 15.03
CA GLY A 21 -20.92 11.33 15.51
C GLY A 21 -19.91 12.15 14.73
N ARG A 22 -19.65 11.81 13.46
CA ARG A 22 -18.68 12.51 12.59
C ARG A 22 -19.39 13.20 11.43
N GLU A 23 -19.13 14.49 11.28
CA GLU A 23 -19.56 15.22 10.08
C GLU A 23 -18.44 15.17 9.04
N VAL A 24 -18.73 14.51 7.92
CA VAL A 24 -17.74 14.30 6.85
C VAL A 24 -18.26 14.79 5.51
N THR A 25 -17.36 15.25 4.68
CA THR A 25 -17.61 15.54 3.26
C THR A 25 -16.70 14.68 2.39
N ILE A 26 -17.21 14.17 1.28
CA ILE A 26 -16.42 13.40 0.32
C ILE A 26 -16.29 14.20 -0.96
N THR A 27 -15.06 14.43 -1.39
CA THR A 27 -14.77 15.11 -2.65
C THR A 27 -14.02 14.16 -3.56
N LYS A 28 -14.59 13.89 -4.74
CA LYS A 28 -13.92 13.13 -5.78
C LYS A 28 -12.87 14.03 -6.44
N LYS A 29 -11.71 13.45 -6.70
CA LYS A 29 -10.69 14.11 -7.50
C LYS A 29 -10.96 13.82 -8.98
N ASP A 30 -11.19 14.85 -9.77
CA ASP A 30 -11.36 14.69 -11.21
C ASP A 30 -10.13 14.03 -11.83
N LYS A 31 -10.38 13.01 -12.66
CA LYS A 31 -9.35 12.32 -13.41
C LYS A 31 -8.76 13.28 -14.46
N ARG A 32 -7.59 13.81 -14.19
CA ARG A 32 -6.85 14.60 -15.22
C ARG A 32 -6.12 13.73 -16.23
N ASN A 33 -6.07 12.40 -16.03
CA ASN A 33 -5.47 11.43 -16.96
C ASN A 33 -6.19 10.08 -16.84
N PHE A 34 -6.16 9.29 -17.91
CA PHE A 34 -6.69 7.92 -18.01
C PHE A 34 -6.01 6.97 -17.00
N GLY A 35 -6.41 7.01 -15.73
CA GLY A 35 -5.88 6.17 -14.67
C GLY A 35 -6.92 5.14 -14.20
N ARG A 36 -6.46 3.92 -13.88
CA ARG A 36 -7.30 2.81 -13.37
C ARG A 36 -7.78 3.03 -11.92
N VAL A 37 -7.23 3.99 -11.21
CA VAL A 37 -7.52 4.23 -9.78
C VAL A 37 -8.48 5.40 -9.63
N GLU A 38 -9.61 5.17 -8.97
CA GLU A 38 -10.50 6.20 -8.50
C GLU A 38 -10.12 6.63 -7.08
N SER A 39 -10.03 7.93 -6.86
CA SER A 39 -9.62 8.50 -5.58
C SER A 39 -10.68 9.47 -5.08
N ALA A 40 -11.01 9.39 -3.80
CA ALA A 40 -11.81 10.38 -3.10
C ALA A 40 -11.14 10.78 -1.80
N PHE A 41 -11.41 11.99 -1.34
CA PHE A 41 -10.98 12.49 -0.05
C PHE A 41 -12.19 12.66 0.84
N LEU A 42 -12.17 11.96 1.98
CA LEU A 42 -13.09 12.21 3.09
C LEU A 42 -12.44 13.25 3.99
N LYS A 43 -13.14 14.35 4.21
CA LYS A 43 -12.75 15.40 5.13
C LYS A 43 -13.67 15.36 6.34
N ASP A 44 -13.11 15.11 7.52
CA ASP A 44 -13.79 15.24 8.78
C ASP A 44 -13.80 16.72 9.19
N THR A 45 -14.96 17.31 9.28
CA THR A 45 -15.20 18.71 9.69
C THR A 45 -15.81 18.80 11.08
N THR A 46 -15.89 17.68 11.83
CA THR A 46 -16.42 17.65 13.18
C THR A 46 -15.63 18.61 14.07
N ASP A 47 -16.30 19.57 14.70
CA ASP A 47 -15.72 20.40 15.75
C ASP A 47 -15.47 19.54 17.01
N VAL A 48 -14.30 18.95 17.09
CA VAL A 48 -13.86 18.31 18.33
C VAL A 48 -13.47 19.41 19.32
N TYR A 49 -14.09 19.42 20.50
CA TYR A 49 -13.86 20.32 21.60
C TYR A 49 -12.41 20.82 21.68
N ASN A 50 -12.24 22.13 21.81
CA ASN A 50 -11.00 22.88 21.96
C ASN A 50 -10.02 22.28 22.98
N LEU A 51 -9.27 21.28 22.59
CA LEU A 51 -7.93 21.10 23.08
C LEU A 51 -7.03 21.81 22.07
N SER A 52 -6.33 22.84 22.54
CA SER A 52 -5.49 23.73 21.75
C SER A 52 -4.33 22.99 21.08
N PHE A 53 -4.63 22.31 19.97
CA PHE A 53 -3.62 21.84 19.04
C PHE A 53 -3.49 22.87 17.92
N GLN A 54 -2.28 23.39 17.72
CA GLN A 54 -1.92 24.28 16.61
C GLN A 54 -1.90 23.55 15.26
N THR A 55 -2.73 22.52 15.05
CA THR A 55 -2.77 21.69 13.87
C THR A 55 -4.11 21.81 13.16
N GLU A 56 -4.10 21.59 11.87
CA GLU A 56 -5.27 21.69 10.98
C GLU A 56 -6.54 21.08 11.61
N ARG A 57 -7.61 21.86 11.63
CA ARG A 57 -8.94 21.49 12.19
C ARG A 57 -9.64 20.37 11.41
N SER A 58 -8.99 19.73 10.44
CA SER A 58 -9.61 18.70 9.62
C SER A 58 -8.65 17.55 9.33
N LEU A 59 -9.13 16.33 9.57
CA LEU A 59 -8.47 15.11 9.13
C LEU A 59 -8.88 14.80 7.68
N ARG A 60 -7.92 14.50 6.81
CA ARG A 60 -8.17 14.06 5.44
C ARG A 60 -7.82 12.60 5.29
N ILE A 61 -8.80 11.78 4.95
CA ILE A 61 -8.60 10.37 4.64
C ILE A 61 -8.73 10.20 3.12
N LYS A 62 -7.69 9.67 2.49
CA LYS A 62 -7.72 9.34 1.06
C LYS A 62 -8.24 7.91 0.89
N ILE A 63 -9.30 7.76 0.11
CA ILE A 63 -9.85 6.47 -0.28
C ILE A 63 -9.51 6.25 -1.76
N GLU A 64 -8.86 5.14 -2.06
CA GLU A 64 -8.46 4.78 -3.43
C GLU A 64 -9.03 3.40 -3.78
N VAL A 65 -9.60 3.29 -4.95
CA VAL A 65 -10.14 2.04 -5.49
C VAL A 65 -9.50 1.77 -6.83
N ASP A 66 -8.83 0.62 -6.96
CA ASP A 66 -8.38 0.11 -8.25
C ASP A 66 -9.56 -0.57 -8.95
N THR A 67 -9.99 -0.02 -10.08
CA THR A 67 -11.16 -0.51 -10.83
C THR A 67 -10.83 -1.64 -11.80
N ASN A 68 -9.54 -1.89 -12.04
CA ASN A 68 -9.07 -2.95 -12.93
C ASN A 68 -7.78 -3.60 -12.41
N PRO A 69 -7.82 -4.23 -11.21
CA PRO A 69 -6.66 -4.93 -10.67
C PRO A 69 -6.39 -6.21 -11.45
N PRO A 70 -5.14 -6.71 -11.49
CA PRO A 70 -4.85 -8.07 -11.91
C PRO A 70 -5.68 -9.08 -11.11
N LEU A 71 -6.30 -10.08 -11.77
CA LEU A 71 -7.36 -10.90 -11.15
C LEU A 71 -6.87 -12.18 -10.45
N SER A 72 -5.59 -12.55 -10.57
CA SER A 72 -5.04 -13.79 -9.99
C SER A 72 -4.77 -13.72 -8.48
N PHE A 73 -5.32 -12.74 -7.75
CA PHE A 73 -5.15 -12.68 -6.31
C PHE A 73 -6.16 -13.55 -5.55
N ALA A 74 -5.69 -14.18 -4.49
CA ALA A 74 -6.54 -14.87 -3.53
C ALA A 74 -7.08 -13.91 -2.46
N THR A 75 -8.29 -14.21 -1.97
CA THR A 75 -8.94 -13.44 -0.91
C THR A 75 -9.34 -14.33 0.25
N GLU A 76 -9.48 -13.74 1.42
CA GLU A 76 -9.95 -14.39 2.64
C GLU A 76 -10.96 -13.50 3.36
N GLN A 77 -11.86 -14.11 4.13
CA GLN A 77 -12.77 -13.36 5.00
C GLN A 77 -12.12 -13.14 6.37
N ARG A 78 -12.18 -11.90 6.86
CA ARG A 78 -11.70 -11.52 8.18
C ARG A 78 -12.82 -10.87 8.99
N LEU A 79 -12.91 -11.26 10.27
CA LEU A 79 -13.82 -10.63 11.21
C LEU A 79 -13.23 -9.31 11.69
N MET A 80 -13.94 -8.23 11.44
CA MET A 80 -13.72 -6.93 12.09
C MET A 80 -14.69 -6.83 13.29
N VAL A 81 -14.21 -6.29 14.40
CA VAL A 81 -15.01 -6.19 15.65
C VAL A 81 -15.28 -4.75 16.07
N GLN A 82 -14.72 -3.79 15.37
CA GLN A 82 -14.93 -2.36 15.62
C GLN A 82 -15.27 -1.64 14.32
N PRO A 83 -16.16 -0.65 14.36
CA PRO A 83 -16.99 -0.18 15.48
C PRO A 83 -18.09 -1.16 15.91
N TYR A 84 -18.47 -2.11 15.05
CA TYR A 84 -19.35 -3.26 15.28
C TYR A 84 -18.82 -4.48 14.52
N SER A 85 -19.32 -5.66 14.84
CA SER A 85 -18.80 -6.90 14.23
C SER A 85 -19.34 -7.10 12.80
N PHE A 86 -18.45 -7.27 11.83
CA PHE A 86 -18.79 -7.61 10.44
C PHE A 86 -17.64 -8.39 9.78
N MET A 87 -17.99 -9.11 8.71
CA MET A 87 -17.00 -9.81 7.87
C MET A 87 -16.55 -8.91 6.73
N VAL A 88 -15.24 -8.84 6.49
CA VAL A 88 -14.66 -8.12 5.36
C VAL A 88 -13.86 -9.08 4.47
N GLN A 89 -14.01 -8.92 3.17
CA GLN A 89 -13.21 -9.65 2.18
C GLN A 89 -11.87 -8.95 2.01
N CYS A 90 -10.78 -9.62 2.36
CA CYS A 90 -9.42 -9.09 2.27
C CYS A 90 -8.61 -9.87 1.24
N MET A 91 -7.69 -9.20 0.56
CA MET A 91 -6.63 -9.89 -0.18
C MET A 91 -5.72 -10.63 0.80
N THR A 92 -5.28 -11.83 0.46
CA THR A 92 -4.35 -12.60 1.31
C THR A 92 -2.99 -11.91 1.46
N LEU A 93 -2.32 -12.15 2.59
CA LEU A 93 -0.98 -11.58 2.83
C LEU A 93 0.04 -11.92 1.74
N PRO A 94 0.10 -13.16 1.19
CA PRO A 94 0.99 -13.47 0.08
C PRO A 94 0.76 -12.62 -1.17
N CYS A 95 -0.50 -12.35 -1.51
CA CYS A 95 -0.84 -11.50 -2.66
C CYS A 95 -0.57 -10.02 -2.38
N LEU A 96 -0.79 -9.54 -1.14
CA LEU A 96 -0.39 -8.20 -0.73
C LEU A 96 1.13 -8.03 -0.81
N PHE A 97 1.89 -9.03 -0.37
CA PHE A 97 3.34 -9.04 -0.48
C PHE A 97 3.79 -8.96 -1.95
N ALA A 98 3.17 -9.74 -2.84
CA ALA A 98 3.43 -9.66 -4.29
C ALA A 98 3.24 -8.23 -4.83
N GLY A 99 2.16 -7.55 -4.44
CA GLY A 99 1.92 -6.15 -4.79
C GLY A 99 3.00 -5.18 -4.27
N LYS A 100 3.51 -5.41 -3.05
CA LYS A 100 4.60 -4.62 -2.47
C LYS A 100 5.94 -4.86 -3.17
N MET A 101 6.24 -6.10 -3.52
CA MET A 101 7.46 -6.45 -4.26
C MET A 101 7.45 -5.89 -5.69
N HIS A 102 6.30 -5.95 -6.37
CA HIS A 102 6.13 -5.27 -7.65
C HIS A 102 6.40 -3.75 -7.51
N ALA A 103 5.85 -3.10 -6.49
CA ALA A 103 6.06 -1.68 -6.25
C ALA A 103 7.53 -1.35 -5.96
N LEU A 104 8.22 -2.15 -5.14
CA LEU A 104 9.63 -1.96 -4.78
C LEU A 104 10.55 -1.98 -6.02
N VAL A 105 10.31 -2.94 -6.94
CA VAL A 105 11.17 -3.14 -8.12
C VAL A 105 10.82 -2.19 -9.26
N TYR A 106 9.53 -2.05 -9.58
CA TYR A 106 9.09 -1.39 -10.83
C TYR A 106 8.65 0.05 -10.66
N ARG A 107 8.36 0.51 -9.44
CA ARG A 107 7.94 1.89 -9.25
C ARG A 107 9.12 2.84 -9.43
N GLN A 108 9.01 3.70 -10.44
CA GLN A 108 9.99 4.75 -10.68
C GLN A 108 9.43 6.10 -10.20
N TRP A 109 10.09 6.69 -9.21
CA TRP A 109 9.86 8.07 -8.79
C TRP A 109 11.02 8.91 -9.32
N LYS A 110 10.74 9.95 -10.09
CA LYS A 110 11.75 10.74 -10.83
C LYS A 110 12.98 11.11 -10.01
N ASN A 111 12.82 11.52 -8.75
CA ASN A 111 13.92 11.94 -7.87
C ASN A 111 13.71 11.53 -6.41
N ARG A 112 12.94 10.48 -6.14
CA ARG A 112 12.58 10.08 -4.78
C ARG A 112 12.56 8.57 -4.66
N VAL A 113 13.10 8.08 -3.55
CA VAL A 113 12.90 6.69 -3.12
C VAL A 113 11.70 6.65 -2.17
N LYS A 114 10.86 5.62 -2.27
CA LYS A 114 9.76 5.43 -1.33
C LYS A 114 10.16 4.42 -0.26
N GLY A 115 10.76 4.91 0.82
CA GLY A 115 11.31 4.10 1.91
C GLY A 115 10.29 3.14 2.56
N ARG A 116 8.99 3.49 2.53
CA ARG A 116 7.94 2.60 3.03
C ARG A 116 7.82 1.28 2.28
N ASP A 117 8.15 1.22 0.98
CA ASP A 117 8.12 -0.04 0.23
C ASP A 117 9.24 -0.99 0.74
N TRP A 118 10.37 -0.44 1.23
CA TRP A 118 11.47 -1.17 1.87
C TRP A 118 11.10 -1.66 3.27
N TYR A 119 10.41 -0.82 4.05
CA TYR A 119 9.89 -1.18 5.36
C TYR A 119 8.88 -2.33 5.25
N ASP A 120 7.95 -2.24 4.28
CA ASP A 120 7.00 -3.29 4.00
C ASP A 120 7.71 -4.60 3.60
N PHE A 121 8.75 -4.54 2.75
CA PHE A 121 9.53 -5.71 2.38
C PHE A 121 10.17 -6.39 3.60
N GLU A 122 10.86 -5.61 4.44
CA GLU A 122 11.42 -6.15 5.69
C GLU A 122 10.34 -6.78 6.56
N TRP A 123 9.22 -6.13 6.73
CA TRP A 123 8.11 -6.62 7.54
C TRP A 123 7.61 -7.99 7.05
N TYR A 124 7.35 -8.16 5.77
CA TYR A 124 6.87 -9.44 5.23
C TYR A 124 7.88 -10.55 5.42
N VAL A 125 9.15 -10.31 5.17
CA VAL A 125 10.23 -11.30 5.35
C VAL A 125 10.42 -11.64 6.84
N ARG A 126 10.46 -10.63 7.70
CA ARG A 126 10.62 -10.79 9.16
C ARG A 126 9.52 -11.66 9.78
N TRP A 127 8.29 -11.49 9.33
CA TRP A 127 7.14 -12.29 9.79
C TRP A 127 6.96 -13.57 8.99
N ASN A 128 7.92 -13.92 8.13
CA ASN A 128 7.96 -15.15 7.38
C ASN A 128 6.71 -15.39 6.50
N HIS A 129 6.09 -14.32 6.00
CA HIS A 129 4.99 -14.42 5.05
C HIS A 129 5.51 -14.89 3.69
N PRO A 130 4.85 -15.87 3.05
CA PRO A 130 5.23 -16.27 1.70
C PRO A 130 4.82 -15.19 0.69
N LEU A 131 5.53 -15.16 -0.43
CA LEU A 131 5.23 -14.30 -1.57
C LEU A 131 4.54 -15.12 -2.66
N ASN A 132 3.35 -14.71 -3.07
CA ASN A 132 2.63 -15.37 -4.15
C ASN A 132 3.25 -15.02 -5.50
N TRP A 133 3.96 -16.01 -6.09
CA TRP A 133 4.63 -15.81 -7.37
C TRP A 133 3.65 -15.61 -8.53
N ALA A 134 2.56 -16.38 -8.57
CA ALA A 134 1.59 -16.30 -9.67
C ALA A 134 0.99 -14.89 -9.78
N HIS A 135 0.59 -14.29 -8.64
CA HIS A 135 0.07 -12.93 -8.62
C HIS A 135 1.15 -11.87 -8.94
N LEU A 136 2.38 -12.05 -8.44
CA LEU A 136 3.48 -11.15 -8.78
C LEU A 136 3.79 -11.19 -10.28
N HIS A 137 3.87 -12.38 -10.86
CA HIS A 137 4.13 -12.58 -12.28
C HIS A 137 3.08 -11.90 -13.16
N GLU A 138 1.79 -12.10 -12.87
CA GLU A 138 0.70 -11.44 -13.61
C GLU A 138 0.81 -9.91 -13.55
N ARG A 139 1.11 -9.35 -12.37
CA ARG A 139 1.34 -7.91 -12.23
C ARG A 139 2.51 -7.41 -13.07
N ILE A 140 3.58 -8.20 -13.16
CA ILE A 140 4.75 -7.86 -13.97
C ILE A 140 4.39 -7.88 -15.46
N VAL A 141 3.72 -8.93 -15.91
CA VAL A 141 3.30 -9.07 -17.32
C VAL A 141 2.35 -7.95 -17.71
N GLU A 142 1.36 -7.64 -16.87
CA GLU A 142 0.42 -6.54 -17.13
C GLU A 142 1.12 -5.18 -17.19
N PHE A 143 2.12 -4.95 -16.33
CA PHE A 143 2.87 -3.69 -16.27
C PHE A 143 3.87 -3.53 -17.42
N SER A 144 4.63 -4.58 -17.72
CA SER A 144 5.75 -4.54 -18.67
C SER A 144 5.39 -5.00 -20.07
N GLY A 145 4.29 -5.75 -20.24
CA GLY A 145 3.92 -6.44 -21.47
C GLY A 145 4.85 -7.61 -21.83
N LYS A 146 5.70 -8.07 -20.89
CA LYS A 146 6.70 -9.11 -21.11
C LYS A 146 6.64 -10.19 -20.03
N GLU A 147 6.87 -11.43 -20.45
CA GLU A 147 7.09 -12.54 -19.54
C GLU A 147 8.35 -12.28 -18.67
N CYS A 148 8.30 -12.77 -17.43
CA CYS A 148 9.39 -12.64 -16.49
C CYS A 148 9.49 -13.93 -15.66
N THR A 149 10.61 -14.59 -15.70
CA THR A 149 10.87 -15.73 -14.83
C THR A 149 11.16 -15.29 -13.40
N LYS A 150 10.98 -16.19 -12.43
CA LYS A 150 11.31 -15.94 -11.04
C LYS A 150 12.79 -15.52 -10.87
N ASN A 151 13.70 -16.14 -11.60
CA ASN A 151 15.14 -15.82 -11.53
C ASN A 151 15.44 -14.43 -12.08
N GLU A 152 14.81 -14.03 -13.17
CA GLU A 152 14.91 -12.66 -13.71
C GLU A 152 14.40 -11.63 -12.70
N PHE A 153 13.25 -11.90 -12.08
CA PHE A 153 12.72 -11.03 -11.02
C PHE A 153 13.69 -10.91 -9.84
N ILE A 154 14.27 -12.02 -9.37
CA ILE A 154 15.28 -12.02 -8.30
C ILE A 154 16.51 -11.19 -8.70
N GLY A 155 16.93 -11.27 -9.96
CA GLY A 155 18.00 -10.43 -10.50
C GLY A 155 17.68 -8.95 -10.41
N LEU A 156 16.49 -8.55 -10.89
CA LEU A 156 16.00 -7.16 -10.82
C LEU A 156 15.86 -6.66 -9.38
N LEU A 157 15.35 -7.50 -8.48
CA LEU A 157 15.25 -7.17 -7.06
C LEU A 157 16.65 -6.91 -6.48
N ASN A 158 17.61 -7.83 -6.68
CA ASN A 158 18.96 -7.69 -6.16
C ASN A 158 19.66 -6.43 -6.72
N GLU A 159 19.51 -6.14 -8.00
CA GLU A 159 20.01 -4.91 -8.60
C GLU A 159 19.40 -3.67 -7.93
N ARG A 160 18.08 -3.66 -7.73
CA ARG A 160 17.37 -2.57 -7.05
C ARG A 160 17.86 -2.37 -5.63
N LEU A 161 18.05 -3.47 -4.88
CA LEU A 161 18.53 -3.44 -3.50
C LEU A 161 19.99 -2.98 -3.41
N ALA A 162 20.85 -3.39 -4.34
CA ALA A 162 22.27 -3.05 -4.35
C ALA A 162 22.53 -1.58 -4.75
N THR A 163 21.73 -1.03 -5.68
CA THR A 163 22.02 0.27 -6.30
C THR A 163 21.28 1.44 -5.68
N THR A 164 20.24 1.19 -4.89
CA THR A 164 19.48 2.28 -4.28
C THR A 164 20.24 2.92 -3.12
N ASP A 165 20.24 4.25 -3.05
CA ASP A 165 20.82 4.98 -1.92
C ASP A 165 20.02 4.72 -0.63
N ILE A 166 20.59 3.92 0.25
CA ILE A 166 19.95 3.52 1.52
C ILE A 166 19.69 4.70 2.46
N ASN A 167 20.44 5.78 2.36
CA ASN A 167 20.22 6.96 3.20
C ASN A 167 18.95 7.70 2.79
N GLN A 168 18.65 7.76 1.50
CA GLN A 168 17.37 8.29 1.01
C GLN A 168 16.21 7.40 1.47
N VAL A 169 16.36 6.08 1.45
CA VAL A 169 15.36 5.13 1.96
C VAL A 169 15.06 5.39 3.43
N LYS A 170 16.11 5.48 4.27
CA LYS A 170 15.99 5.76 5.71
C LYS A 170 15.31 7.11 5.94
N THR A 171 15.72 8.14 5.24
CA THR A 171 15.15 9.51 5.39
C THR A 171 13.66 9.54 5.05
N ASP A 172 13.23 8.83 3.98
CA ASP A 172 11.82 8.81 3.57
C ASP A 172 10.94 8.05 4.56
N VAL A 173 11.46 6.99 5.20
CA VAL A 173 10.68 6.17 6.13
C VAL A 173 10.69 6.68 7.57
N LEU A 174 11.74 7.42 7.96
CA LEU A 174 11.97 7.87 9.34
C LEU A 174 10.75 8.51 10.01
N PRO A 175 9.94 9.37 9.34
CA PRO A 175 8.76 9.99 9.96
C PRO A 175 7.65 9.00 10.34
N PHE A 176 7.72 7.75 9.89
CA PHE A 176 6.70 6.71 10.09
C PHE A 176 7.14 5.63 11.07
N VAL A 177 8.38 5.70 11.57
CA VAL A 177 8.95 4.68 12.47
C VAL A 177 8.94 5.17 13.90
N HIS A 178 8.39 4.39 14.82
CA HIS A 178 8.36 4.74 16.25
C HIS A 178 9.74 4.73 16.90
N HIS A 179 10.61 3.80 16.48
CA HIS A 179 11.93 3.62 17.04
C HIS A 179 13.01 3.80 15.94
N PRO A 180 13.51 5.03 15.73
CA PRO A 180 14.50 5.31 14.68
C PRO A 180 15.71 4.38 14.64
N ARG A 181 16.13 3.85 15.80
CA ARG A 181 17.23 2.89 15.90
C ARG A 181 16.98 1.57 15.15
N GLU A 182 15.74 1.22 14.84
CA GLU A 182 15.43 0.05 14.01
C GLU A 182 16.04 0.18 12.61
N LEU A 183 16.29 1.40 12.15
CA LEU A 183 16.89 1.67 10.85
C LEU A 183 18.43 1.61 10.86
N ASP A 184 19.09 1.46 12.02
CA ASP A 184 20.54 1.46 12.11
C ASP A 184 21.17 0.28 11.35
N ILE A 185 20.52 -0.88 11.40
CA ILE A 185 20.96 -2.10 10.69
C ILE A 185 20.77 -2.00 9.17
N TRP A 186 19.94 -1.10 8.68
CA TRP A 186 19.62 -1.02 7.27
C TRP A 186 20.84 -0.64 6.44
N SER A 187 21.19 -1.50 5.52
CA SER A 187 22.23 -1.33 4.51
C SER A 187 21.81 -2.09 3.24
N ASN A 188 22.45 -1.82 2.14
CA ASN A 188 22.21 -2.59 0.91
C ASN A 188 22.46 -4.09 1.15
N ASP A 189 23.55 -4.44 1.85
CA ASP A 189 23.87 -5.84 2.20
C ASP A 189 22.82 -6.48 3.09
N TYR A 190 22.27 -5.73 4.05
CA TYR A 190 21.15 -6.20 4.88
C TYR A 190 19.95 -6.60 4.03
N PHE A 191 19.54 -5.76 3.11
CA PHE A 191 18.40 -6.05 2.25
C PHE A 191 18.68 -7.16 1.23
N LEU A 192 19.90 -7.29 0.73
CA LEU A 192 20.31 -8.43 -0.09
C LEU A 192 20.23 -9.76 0.68
N GLN A 193 20.61 -9.78 1.96
CA GLN A 193 20.44 -10.95 2.82
C GLN A 193 18.97 -11.26 3.10
N LEU A 194 18.13 -10.23 3.27
CA LEU A 194 16.68 -10.41 3.40
C LEU A 194 16.06 -11.03 2.14
N ALA A 195 16.50 -10.62 0.95
CA ALA A 195 16.01 -11.15 -0.31
C ALA A 195 16.22 -12.68 -0.42
N GLN A 196 17.31 -13.20 0.14
CA GLN A 196 17.57 -14.65 0.18
C GLN A 196 16.62 -15.43 1.10
N ARG A 197 15.90 -14.73 1.99
CA ARG A 197 14.96 -15.33 2.95
C ARG A 197 13.52 -15.30 2.46
N ILE A 198 13.25 -14.77 1.27
CA ILE A 198 11.89 -14.74 0.70
C ILE A 198 11.40 -16.19 0.55
N ARG A 199 10.28 -16.47 1.19
CA ARG A 199 9.54 -17.70 0.95
C ARG A 199 8.59 -17.49 -0.23
N TRP A 200 8.55 -18.45 -1.12
CA TRP A 200 7.72 -18.42 -2.32
C TRP A 200 6.57 -19.43 -2.20
N GLU A 201 5.39 -19.06 -2.63
CA GLU A 201 4.28 -19.97 -2.87
C GLU A 201 3.77 -19.84 -4.33
#